data_4882d1fc15801cf7f318f55808e94b37
#
_entry.id   4882d1fc15801cf7f318f55808e94b37
#
_cell.length_a   1.000
_cell.length_b   1.000
_cell.length_c   1.000
_cell.angle_alpha   90.00
_cell.angle_beta   90.00
_cell.angle_gamma   90.00
#
_symmetry.space_group_name_H-M   'P 1'
#
loop_
_entity.id
_entity.type
_entity.pdbx_description
1 polymer ?
#
loop_
_entity_poly.entity_id
_entity_poly.type
_entity_poly.pdbx_seq_one_letter_code
_entity_poly.pdbx_strand_id
1 'polypeptide(L)'
;YSVLSNCVVTTNNANFGVWARFAYALNATTEYVCVFDDDTIPGPKWLENCLETIKNNEGLLGTIGVIFNDENYISYDRWGWSNPNEVTTRVDIVGHSWFFKREWLGAFWREAPIPESRICGEDMYFSYAIQKHLGLNTYVPPHPEKDRDMWGSNPTLAYQYGVDKNAIS
;
A
#
# COMPACT_ATOMS: atom_id res chain seq x y z
N TYR A 1 -11.16 11.99 -19.16
CA TYR A 1 -10.57 10.61 -19.29
C TYR A 1 -9.85 10.38 -20.63
N SER A 2 -9.99 11.26 -21.62
CA SER A 2 -9.35 11.13 -22.95
C SER A 2 -7.83 11.39 -22.97
N VAL A 3 -7.22 11.76 -21.85
CA VAL A 3 -5.80 12.14 -21.76
C VAL A 3 -4.89 10.97 -21.38
N LEU A 4 -5.45 9.84 -20.92
CA LEU A 4 -4.70 8.69 -20.43
C LEU A 4 -4.84 7.51 -21.42
N SER A 5 -4.01 7.48 -22.44
CA SER A 5 -4.04 6.45 -23.51
C SER A 5 -3.80 5.02 -23.01
N ASN A 6 -3.25 4.86 -21.79
CA ASN A 6 -2.90 3.58 -21.18
C ASN A 6 -3.70 3.31 -19.87
N CYS A 7 -4.87 3.96 -19.73
CA CYS A 7 -5.71 3.80 -18.56
C CYS A 7 -6.92 2.91 -18.90
N VAL A 8 -7.19 1.93 -18.04
CA VAL A 8 -8.44 1.16 -18.05
C VAL A 8 -9.31 1.65 -16.92
N VAL A 9 -10.51 2.12 -17.24
CA VAL A 9 -11.51 2.55 -16.27
C VAL A 9 -12.57 1.47 -16.16
N THR A 10 -12.80 0.96 -14.96
CA THR A 10 -13.88 0.01 -14.66
C THR A 10 -14.90 0.66 -13.74
N THR A 11 -16.18 0.46 -14.06
CA THR A 11 -17.29 0.90 -13.21
C THR A 11 -18.07 -0.33 -12.76
N ASN A 12 -18.45 -0.34 -11.49
CA ASN A 12 -19.20 -1.42 -10.89
C ASN A 12 -20.57 -0.90 -10.44
N ASN A 13 -21.57 -1.76 -10.46
CA ASN A 13 -22.92 -1.48 -9.96
C ASN A 13 -23.06 -1.72 -8.44
N ALA A 14 -21.99 -2.16 -7.78
CA ALA A 14 -21.94 -2.40 -6.36
C ALA A 14 -20.57 -2.02 -5.80
N ASN A 15 -20.53 -1.67 -4.51
CA ASN A 15 -19.28 -1.46 -3.78
C ASN A 15 -18.71 -2.82 -3.34
N PHE A 16 -17.57 -3.20 -3.87
CA PHE A 16 -16.85 -4.43 -3.52
C PHE A 16 -15.85 -4.25 -2.37
N GLY A 17 -15.82 -3.05 -1.77
CA GLY A 17 -14.92 -2.71 -0.68
C GLY A 17 -13.45 -2.61 -1.09
N VAL A 18 -12.58 -2.51 -0.10
CA VAL A 18 -11.13 -2.28 -0.27
C VAL A 18 -10.39 -3.44 -0.94
N TRP A 19 -10.93 -4.65 -0.89
CA TRP A 19 -10.33 -5.86 -1.47
C TRP A 19 -10.37 -5.88 -3.00
N ALA A 20 -11.32 -5.16 -3.61
CA ALA A 20 -11.53 -5.15 -5.06
C ALA A 20 -10.28 -4.72 -5.83
N ARG A 21 -9.51 -3.78 -5.32
CA ARG A 21 -8.28 -3.28 -5.97
C ARG A 21 -7.23 -4.38 -6.14
N PHE A 22 -7.11 -5.30 -5.19
CA PHE A 22 -6.22 -6.47 -5.30
C PHE A 22 -6.76 -7.55 -6.25
N ALA A 23 -8.08 -7.65 -6.41
CA ALA A 23 -8.69 -8.49 -7.44
C ALA A 23 -8.43 -7.92 -8.84
N TYR A 24 -8.55 -6.61 -9.04
CA TYR A 24 -8.18 -5.96 -10.29
C TYR A 24 -6.69 -6.09 -10.61
N ALA A 25 -5.82 -6.06 -9.59
CA ALA A 25 -4.39 -6.25 -9.74
C ALA A 25 -3.99 -7.60 -10.35
N LEU A 26 -4.84 -8.63 -10.26
CA LEU A 26 -4.61 -9.92 -10.95
C LEU A 26 -4.52 -9.80 -12.48
N ASN A 27 -5.11 -8.74 -13.06
CA ASN A 27 -5.05 -8.48 -14.50
C ASN A 27 -3.74 -7.80 -14.94
N ALA A 28 -2.88 -7.38 -14.02
CA ALA A 28 -1.58 -6.83 -14.37
C ALA A 28 -0.73 -7.87 -15.10
N THR A 29 0.03 -7.43 -16.11
CA THR A 29 0.96 -8.27 -16.87
C THR A 29 2.42 -7.99 -16.54
N THR A 30 2.67 -7.00 -15.69
CA THR A 30 3.99 -6.59 -15.22
C THR A 30 4.47 -7.44 -14.06
N GLU A 31 5.79 -7.48 -13.83
CA GLU A 31 6.38 -8.17 -12.68
C GLU A 31 5.95 -7.54 -11.36
N TYR A 32 5.95 -6.22 -11.31
CA TYR A 32 5.57 -5.44 -10.14
C TYR A 32 4.21 -4.77 -10.33
N VAL A 33 3.50 -4.62 -9.22
CA VAL A 33 2.21 -3.93 -9.13
C VAL A 33 2.31 -2.88 -8.04
N CYS A 34 1.76 -1.70 -8.30
CA CYS A 34 1.52 -0.69 -7.27
C CYS A 34 0.02 -0.44 -7.16
N VAL A 35 -0.50 -0.53 -5.94
CA VAL A 35 -1.89 -0.21 -5.61
C VAL A 35 -1.88 1.04 -4.75
N PHE A 36 -2.74 2.00 -5.06
CA PHE A 36 -2.91 3.23 -4.29
C PHE A 36 -4.34 3.34 -3.77
N ASP A 37 -4.48 3.97 -2.61
CA ASP A 37 -5.76 4.50 -2.16
C ASP A 37 -6.11 5.75 -2.99
N ASP A 38 -7.39 6.10 -3.03
CA ASP A 38 -7.91 7.24 -3.80
C ASP A 38 -7.49 8.61 -3.22
N ASP A 39 -7.03 8.63 -1.98
CA ASP A 39 -6.46 9.79 -1.29
C ASP A 39 -4.91 9.80 -1.26
N THR A 40 -4.26 8.93 -2.02
CA THR A 40 -2.80 8.80 -2.08
C THR A 40 -2.24 9.54 -3.29
N ILE A 41 -1.35 10.50 -3.06
CA ILE A 41 -0.65 11.24 -4.13
C ILE A 41 0.87 11.04 -3.95
N PRO A 42 1.45 10.07 -4.67
CA PRO A 42 2.87 9.77 -4.56
C PRO A 42 3.73 10.88 -5.20
N GLY A 43 4.92 11.02 -4.68
CA GLY A 43 5.96 11.84 -5.31
C GLY A 43 6.46 11.20 -6.62
N PRO A 44 7.02 12.00 -7.53
CA PRO A 44 7.42 11.54 -8.86
C PRO A 44 8.51 10.46 -8.85
N LYS A 45 9.29 10.32 -7.77
CA LYS A 45 10.34 9.29 -7.61
C LYS A 45 9.88 8.07 -6.79
N TRP A 46 8.60 8.01 -6.40
CA TRP A 46 8.12 6.93 -5.52
C TRP A 46 8.33 5.52 -6.09
N LEU A 47 7.99 5.31 -7.36
CA LEU A 47 8.13 3.98 -7.97
C LEU A 47 9.60 3.55 -8.12
N GLU A 48 10.51 4.49 -8.41
CA GLU A 48 11.94 4.23 -8.45
C GLU A 48 12.47 3.88 -7.05
N ASN A 49 12.02 4.62 -6.02
CA ASN A 49 12.33 4.34 -4.62
C ASN A 49 11.87 2.93 -4.21
N CYS A 50 10.66 2.54 -4.60
CA CYS A 50 10.15 1.18 -4.36
C CYS A 50 10.99 0.13 -5.08
N LEU A 51 11.34 0.34 -6.34
CA LEU A 51 12.18 -0.59 -7.13
C LEU A 51 13.56 -0.75 -6.52
N GLU A 52 14.19 0.31 -6.04
CA GLU A 52 15.48 0.23 -5.37
C GLU A 52 15.37 -0.47 -4.02
N THR A 53 14.33 -0.16 -3.26
CA THR A 53 14.08 -0.78 -1.96
C THR A 53 13.87 -2.29 -2.09
N ILE A 54 13.01 -2.75 -3.02
CA ILE A 54 12.67 -4.18 -3.13
C ILE A 54 13.84 -5.04 -3.62
N LYS A 55 14.78 -4.47 -4.37
CA LYS A 55 16.01 -5.18 -4.79
C LYS A 55 16.88 -5.56 -3.59
N ASN A 56 16.94 -4.70 -2.58
CA ASN A 56 17.79 -4.87 -1.40
C ASN A 56 17.04 -5.48 -0.21
N ASN A 57 15.71 -5.32 -0.19
CA ASN A 57 14.81 -5.75 0.89
C ASN A 57 13.56 -6.38 0.26
N GLU A 58 13.68 -7.64 -0.18
CA GLU A 58 12.56 -8.33 -0.81
C GLU A 58 11.39 -8.48 0.18
N GLY A 59 10.25 -7.89 -0.15
CA GLY A 59 9.07 -7.88 0.68
C GLY A 59 7.99 -6.91 0.21
N LEU A 60 6.87 -6.92 0.90
CA LEU A 60 5.76 -6.00 0.65
C LEU A 60 6.14 -4.59 1.10
N LEU A 61 6.04 -3.62 0.19
CA LEU A 61 6.33 -2.23 0.50
C LEU A 61 5.04 -1.43 0.63
N GLY A 62 5.04 -0.43 1.52
CA GLY A 62 3.93 0.51 1.66
C GLY A 62 4.36 1.92 2.01
N THR A 63 3.43 2.87 1.85
CA THR A 63 3.67 4.28 2.17
C THR A 63 3.69 4.54 3.67
N ILE A 64 2.85 3.82 4.41
CA ILE A 64 2.78 3.87 5.87
C ILE A 64 3.14 2.49 6.41
N GLY A 65 3.90 2.46 7.48
CA GLY A 65 4.16 1.26 8.24
C GLY A 65 3.89 1.44 9.73
N VAL A 66 3.54 0.35 10.36
CA VAL A 66 3.26 0.27 11.79
C VAL A 66 4.13 -0.81 12.40
N ILE A 67 4.76 -0.51 13.53
CA ILE A 67 5.47 -1.46 14.39
C ILE A 67 4.70 -1.50 15.71
N PHE A 68 4.19 -2.66 16.10
CA PHE A 68 3.50 -2.83 17.36
C PHE A 68 4.49 -3.00 18.52
N ASN A 69 4.24 -2.27 19.60
CA ASN A 69 5.09 -2.27 20.78
C ASN A 69 4.58 -3.22 21.87
N ASP A 70 3.37 -3.77 21.71
CA ASP A 70 2.76 -4.70 22.65
C ASP A 70 1.90 -5.78 21.95
N GLU A 71 1.62 -6.86 22.65
CA GLU A 71 0.85 -8.00 22.15
C GLU A 71 -0.65 -7.69 21.97
N ASN A 72 -1.14 -6.57 22.49
CA ASN A 72 -2.54 -6.17 22.41
C ASN A 72 -2.81 -5.21 21.25
N TYR A 73 -1.78 -4.83 20.45
CA TYR A 73 -1.87 -3.91 19.32
C TYR A 73 -2.38 -2.51 19.68
N ILE A 74 -2.24 -2.09 20.95
CA ILE A 74 -2.72 -0.80 21.46
C ILE A 74 -1.66 0.29 21.25
N SER A 75 -0.39 -0.05 21.51
CA SER A 75 0.74 0.86 21.34
C SER A 75 1.51 0.51 20.07
N TYR A 76 1.78 1.50 19.23
CA TYR A 76 2.53 1.31 18.01
C TYR A 76 3.30 2.57 17.59
N ASP A 77 4.39 2.36 16.88
CA ASP A 77 5.12 3.39 16.17
C ASP A 77 4.71 3.39 14.69
N ARG A 78 4.60 4.58 14.11
CA ARG A 78 4.24 4.76 12.71
C ARG A 78 5.40 5.35 11.94
N TRP A 79 5.65 4.84 10.75
CA TRP A 79 6.71 5.25 9.84
C TRP A 79 6.17 5.58 8.45
N GLY A 80 6.89 6.42 7.73
CA GLY A 80 6.48 6.90 6.40
C GLY A 80 5.63 8.16 6.49
N TRP A 81 4.79 8.37 5.56
CA TRP A 81 3.88 9.50 5.32
C TRP A 81 3.98 10.71 6.28
N SER A 82 3.48 10.63 7.50
CA SER A 82 3.51 11.71 8.49
C SER A 82 4.69 11.62 9.45
N ASN A 83 5.49 10.58 9.36
CA ASN A 83 6.66 10.33 10.20
C ASN A 83 7.84 9.88 9.32
N PRO A 84 8.66 10.83 8.83
CA PRO A 84 9.73 10.56 7.88
C PRO A 84 10.72 9.51 8.37
N ASN A 85 11.26 8.72 7.42
CA ASN A 85 12.34 7.76 7.64
C ASN A 85 13.40 7.96 6.55
N GLU A 86 14.65 8.09 6.96
CA GLU A 86 15.79 8.31 6.06
C GLU A 86 16.28 7.00 5.40
N VAL A 87 15.93 5.87 5.98
CA VAL A 87 16.33 4.53 5.52
C VAL A 87 15.12 3.61 5.44
N THR A 88 15.24 2.55 4.62
CA THR A 88 14.24 1.49 4.58
C THR A 88 13.97 0.95 5.97
N THR A 89 12.73 0.98 6.41
CA THR A 89 12.33 0.57 7.76
C THR A 89 11.47 -0.69 7.68
N ARG A 90 11.90 -1.75 8.36
CA ARG A 90 11.07 -2.94 8.53
C ARG A 90 9.93 -2.65 9.51
N VAL A 91 8.73 -3.09 9.16
CA VAL A 91 7.50 -2.84 9.93
C VAL A 91 6.65 -4.12 10.01
N ASP A 92 5.64 -4.14 10.86
CA ASP A 92 4.73 -5.30 10.97
C ASP A 92 3.62 -5.25 9.92
N ILE A 93 3.09 -4.06 9.65
CA ILE A 93 2.00 -3.82 8.69
C ILE A 93 2.35 -2.64 7.81
N VAL A 94 1.99 -2.72 6.54
CA VAL A 94 2.05 -1.59 5.59
C VAL A 94 0.69 -1.30 5.01
N GLY A 95 0.44 -0.04 4.71
CA GLY A 95 -0.83 0.41 4.14
C GLY A 95 -0.71 1.70 3.33
N HIS A 96 -1.87 2.21 2.90
CA HIS A 96 -2.08 3.46 2.17
C HIS A 96 -1.60 3.44 0.72
N SER A 97 -0.57 2.68 0.39
CA SER A 97 -0.23 2.14 -0.91
C SER A 97 0.55 0.84 -0.72
N TRP A 98 0.58 0.03 -1.76
CA TRP A 98 1.27 -1.26 -1.72
C TRP A 98 2.06 -1.44 -3.01
N PHE A 99 3.36 -1.75 -2.89
CA PHE A 99 4.22 -2.12 -4.00
C PHE A 99 4.75 -3.52 -3.77
N PHE A 100 4.54 -4.42 -4.75
CA PHE A 100 4.82 -5.85 -4.58
C PHE A 100 5.01 -6.57 -5.92
N LYS A 101 5.59 -7.78 -5.90
CA LYS A 101 5.58 -8.66 -7.06
C LYS A 101 4.18 -9.22 -7.30
N ARG A 102 3.71 -9.16 -8.54
CA ARG A 102 2.36 -9.65 -8.94
C ARG A 102 2.08 -11.06 -8.47
N GLU A 103 3.08 -11.96 -8.52
CA GLU A 103 2.95 -13.36 -8.09
C GLU A 103 2.56 -13.51 -6.61
N TRP A 104 2.84 -12.52 -5.76
CA TRP A 104 2.47 -12.55 -4.34
C TRP A 104 0.99 -12.39 -4.09
N LEU A 105 0.21 -12.01 -5.09
CA LEU A 105 -1.25 -12.07 -5.03
C LEU A 105 -1.75 -13.50 -4.80
N GLY A 106 -0.97 -14.52 -5.18
CA GLY A 106 -1.26 -15.91 -4.84
C GLY A 106 -1.26 -16.18 -3.34
N ALA A 107 -0.38 -15.52 -2.57
CA ALA A 107 -0.39 -15.57 -1.11
C ALA A 107 -1.56 -14.76 -0.52
N PHE A 108 -1.82 -13.57 -1.06
CA PHE A 108 -2.93 -12.72 -0.64
C PHE A 108 -4.29 -13.43 -0.77
N TRP A 109 -4.53 -14.14 -1.88
CA TRP A 109 -5.79 -14.84 -2.13
C TRP A 109 -5.83 -16.29 -1.67
N ARG A 110 -4.81 -16.75 -0.92
CA ARG A 110 -4.73 -18.13 -0.46
C ARG A 110 -5.80 -18.49 0.57
N GLU A 111 -6.16 -17.53 1.40
CA GLU A 111 -7.21 -17.67 2.38
C GLU A 111 -8.36 -16.71 2.01
N ALA A 112 -9.58 -17.16 2.09
CA ALA A 112 -10.74 -16.31 1.81
C ALA A 112 -10.86 -15.23 2.89
N PRO A 113 -11.03 -13.96 2.52
CA PRO A 113 -11.32 -12.91 3.49
C PRO A 113 -12.65 -13.19 4.19
N ILE A 114 -12.71 -12.88 5.48
CA ILE A 114 -13.96 -12.97 6.24
C ILE A 114 -14.95 -11.96 5.62
N PRO A 115 -16.19 -12.35 5.32
CA PRO A 115 -17.17 -11.47 4.66
C PRO A 115 -17.35 -10.11 5.34
N GLU A 116 -17.28 -10.09 6.67
CA GLU A 116 -17.42 -8.89 7.49
C GLU A 116 -16.23 -7.91 7.35
N SER A 117 -15.07 -8.40 6.90
CA SER A 117 -13.84 -7.59 6.74
C SER A 117 -13.74 -6.89 5.38
N ARG A 118 -14.73 -6.96 4.50
CA ARG A 118 -14.65 -6.39 3.14
C ARG A 118 -14.47 -4.88 3.10
N ILE A 119 -14.80 -4.19 4.19
CA ILE A 119 -14.70 -2.73 4.31
C ILE A 119 -13.35 -2.24 4.85
N CYS A 120 -12.52 -3.13 5.41
CA CYS A 120 -11.20 -2.78 5.97
C CYS A 120 -10.36 -4.05 6.21
N GLY A 121 -9.10 -3.86 6.65
CA GLY A 121 -8.22 -4.92 7.16
C GLY A 121 -7.40 -5.63 6.07
N GLU A 122 -7.45 -5.19 4.84
CA GLU A 122 -6.66 -5.73 3.74
C GLU A 122 -5.16 -5.48 3.90
N ASP A 123 -4.80 -4.38 4.55
CA ASP A 123 -3.43 -4.01 4.91
C ASP A 123 -2.81 -4.99 5.91
N MET A 124 -3.51 -5.26 7.00
CA MET A 124 -3.13 -6.26 7.99
C MET A 124 -3.06 -7.65 7.35
N TYR A 125 -4.08 -7.98 6.57
CA TYR A 125 -4.19 -9.28 5.94
C TYR A 125 -3.06 -9.53 4.92
N PHE A 126 -2.76 -8.59 4.04
CA PHE A 126 -1.69 -8.75 3.06
C PHE A 126 -0.32 -8.84 3.74
N SER A 127 -0.06 -7.96 4.72
CA SER A 127 1.17 -8.01 5.51
C SER A 127 1.35 -9.36 6.21
N TYR A 128 0.28 -9.89 6.81
CA TYR A 128 0.27 -11.21 7.43
C TYR A 128 0.47 -12.34 6.41
N ALA A 129 -0.25 -12.30 5.27
CA ALA A 129 -0.20 -13.35 4.26
C ALA A 129 1.20 -13.49 3.64
N ILE A 130 1.89 -12.38 3.38
CA ILE A 130 3.27 -12.37 2.89
C ILE A 130 4.22 -13.03 3.89
N GLN A 131 4.11 -12.65 5.15
CA GLN A 131 4.94 -13.20 6.23
C GLN A 131 4.67 -14.69 6.44
N LYS A 132 3.40 -15.09 6.52
CA LYS A 132 2.98 -16.46 6.79
C LYS A 132 3.32 -17.42 5.64
N HIS A 133 3.03 -17.03 4.41
CA HIS A 133 3.04 -17.96 3.28
C HIS A 133 4.33 -17.90 2.44
N LEU A 134 5.04 -16.78 2.47
CA LEU A 134 6.25 -16.58 1.69
C LEU A 134 7.50 -16.37 2.56
N GLY A 135 7.35 -16.14 3.87
CA GLY A 135 8.47 -15.85 4.77
C GLY A 135 9.11 -14.48 4.48
N LEU A 136 8.41 -13.60 3.77
CA LEU A 136 8.87 -12.28 3.42
C LEU A 136 8.44 -11.25 4.48
N ASN A 137 9.21 -10.17 4.60
CA ASN A 137 8.88 -9.08 5.51
C ASN A 137 8.11 -7.96 4.82
N THR A 138 7.71 -6.97 5.62
CA THR A 138 7.06 -5.74 5.16
C THR A 138 7.96 -4.54 5.46
N TYR A 139 8.01 -3.58 4.54
CA TYR A 139 8.91 -2.42 4.66
C TYR A 139 8.25 -1.13 4.22
N VAL A 140 8.69 -0.05 4.86
CA VAL A 140 8.48 1.32 4.39
C VAL A 140 9.76 1.76 3.69
N PRO A 141 9.73 2.07 2.38
CA PRO A 141 10.85 2.69 1.69
C PRO A 141 11.26 4.02 2.34
N PRO A 142 12.45 4.56 2.06
CA PRO A 142 12.83 5.88 2.56
C PRO A 142 11.79 6.96 2.22
N HIS A 143 11.42 7.74 3.24
CA HIS A 143 10.62 8.96 3.14
C HIS A 143 11.44 10.10 3.74
N PRO A 144 12.55 10.53 3.08
CA PRO A 144 13.43 11.54 3.64
C PRO A 144 12.70 12.87 3.78
N GLU A 145 12.88 13.55 4.90
CA GLU A 145 12.19 14.80 5.21
C GLU A 145 12.44 15.89 4.15
N LYS A 146 13.64 15.90 3.58
CA LYS A 146 14.10 16.91 2.62
C LYS A 146 13.81 16.58 1.15
N ASP A 147 13.39 15.34 0.82
CA ASP A 147 13.09 14.94 -0.56
C ASP A 147 11.72 14.24 -0.64
N ARG A 148 10.68 15.05 -0.66
CA ARG A 148 9.30 14.56 -0.74
C ARG A 148 8.92 13.93 -2.09
N ASP A 149 9.78 14.07 -3.10
CA ASP A 149 9.59 13.37 -4.39
C ASP A 149 9.67 11.85 -4.22
N MET A 150 10.39 11.38 -3.19
CA MET A 150 10.52 9.97 -2.86
C MET A 150 9.35 9.41 -2.02
N TRP A 151 8.45 10.25 -1.55
CA TRP A 151 7.37 9.84 -0.66
C TRP A 151 6.26 9.08 -1.39
N GLY A 152 5.68 8.08 -0.73
CA GLY A 152 4.55 7.32 -1.24
C GLY A 152 3.22 8.09 -1.22
N SER A 153 3.12 9.14 -0.43
CA SER A 153 2.05 10.14 -0.49
C SER A 153 2.53 11.48 0.04
N ASN A 154 2.14 12.55 -0.60
CA ASN A 154 2.33 13.90 -0.10
C ASN A 154 1.08 14.32 0.69
N PRO A 155 1.15 14.45 2.05
CA PRO A 155 0.00 14.74 2.86
C PRO A 155 -0.73 16.02 2.45
N THR A 156 0.03 17.07 2.12
CA THR A 156 -0.54 18.37 1.75
C THR A 156 -1.35 18.27 0.45
N LEU A 157 -0.85 17.55 -0.55
CA LEU A 157 -1.54 17.36 -1.82
C LEU A 157 -2.71 16.39 -1.66
N ALA A 158 -2.55 15.31 -0.89
CA ALA A 158 -3.62 14.36 -0.61
C ALA A 158 -4.81 15.05 0.06
N TYR A 159 -4.58 15.87 1.07
CA TYR A 159 -5.64 16.68 1.70
C TYR A 159 -6.29 17.70 0.77
N GLN A 160 -5.54 18.21 -0.19
CA GLN A 160 -6.05 19.23 -1.12
C GLN A 160 -6.92 18.63 -2.22
N TYR A 161 -6.56 17.45 -2.73
CA TYR A 161 -7.16 16.86 -3.93
C TYR A 161 -7.88 15.53 -3.72
N GLY A 162 -7.58 14.79 -2.68
CA GLY A 162 -8.05 13.41 -2.48
C GLY A 162 -9.19 13.25 -1.49
N VAL A 163 -9.40 14.21 -0.59
CA VAL A 163 -10.38 14.02 0.48
C VAL A 163 -11.67 14.74 0.15
N ASP A 164 -12.63 14.03 -0.38
CA ASP A 164 -14.03 14.41 -0.16
C ASP A 164 -14.36 14.16 1.32
N LYS A 165 -14.39 15.24 2.10
CA LYS A 165 -14.69 15.21 3.54
C LYS A 165 -16.05 14.57 3.88
N ASN A 166 -16.86 14.27 2.88
CA ASN A 166 -18.18 13.66 3.00
C ASN A 166 -18.19 12.18 2.62
N ALA A 167 -17.07 11.60 2.18
CA ALA A 167 -16.99 10.19 1.77
C ALA A 167 -16.77 9.22 2.95
N ILE A 168 -16.54 9.73 4.16
CA ILE A 168 -16.42 8.92 5.37
C ILE A 168 -17.68 9.14 6.22
N SER A 169 -18.73 8.49 5.87
CA SER A 169 -19.90 8.29 6.75
C SER A 169 -20.38 6.85 6.61
#